data_b3e24870444d5c88b01a040cbe705316
#
_entry.id   b3e24870444d5c88b01a040cbe705316
#
_cell.length_a   1.000
_cell.length_b   1.000
_cell.length_c   1.000
_cell.angle_alpha   90.00
_cell.angle_beta   90.00
_cell.angle_gamma   90.00
#
_symmetry.space_group_name_H-M   'P 1'
#
loop_
_entity.id
_entity.type
_entity.pdbx_description
1 polymer ?
#
loop_
_entity_poly.entity_id
_entity_poly.type
_entity_poly.pdbx_seq_one_letter_code
_entity_poly.pdbx_strand_id
1 'polypeptide(L)'
;IAQCLNFDGCGSHTELKVSSRGIVVIETSPRLGGDFITSTLVPLSTGINMERLLARMSVGEAIADEEFLPKFQKSSGVVFFELPEGRIESIGDIDRLGQIPGCKAWEFDKHVGDEVNRITSSLNRYGYAIFQTEGREQTIESMEEARNIVRKLVKVDMLNNLT
;
A
#
# COMPACT_ATOMS: atom_id res chain seq x y z
N ILE A 1 21.96 4.22 -9.97
CA ILE A 1 21.29 2.99 -10.44
C ILE A 1 20.68 3.25 -11.82
N ALA A 2 19.70 4.17 -11.95
CA ALA A 2 19.03 4.44 -13.22
C ALA A 2 20.02 4.74 -14.37
N GLN A 3 21.00 5.60 -14.18
CA GLN A 3 22.04 5.90 -15.17
C GLN A 3 22.87 4.68 -15.56
N CYS A 4 23.25 3.84 -14.58
CA CYS A 4 24.03 2.61 -14.86
C CYS A 4 23.27 1.57 -15.67
N LEU A 5 21.93 1.63 -15.64
CA LEU A 5 21.03 0.71 -16.35
C LEU A 5 20.42 1.35 -17.61
N ASN A 6 20.85 2.54 -17.96
CA ASN A 6 20.33 3.34 -19.08
C ASN A 6 18.80 3.53 -19.03
N PHE A 7 18.25 3.70 -17.83
CA PHE A 7 16.85 4.09 -17.67
C PHE A 7 16.72 5.57 -18.07
N ASP A 8 16.12 5.82 -19.20
CA ASP A 8 15.89 7.15 -19.73
C ASP A 8 14.45 7.33 -20.17
N GLY A 9 13.86 8.50 -19.94
CA GLY A 9 12.50 8.84 -20.31
C GLY A 9 11.41 7.94 -19.69
N CYS A 10 11.69 7.27 -18.57
CA CYS A 10 10.75 6.35 -17.92
C CYS A 10 10.67 6.59 -16.41
N GLY A 11 9.59 6.10 -15.80
CA GLY A 11 9.53 5.92 -14.36
C GLY A 11 10.44 4.78 -13.90
N SER A 12 10.92 4.83 -12.66
CA SER A 12 11.66 3.70 -12.08
C SER A 12 11.19 3.40 -10.65
N HIS A 13 11.21 2.12 -10.31
CA HIS A 13 10.98 1.63 -8.96
C HIS A 13 12.21 0.85 -8.50
N THR A 14 12.75 1.25 -7.35
CA THR A 14 13.96 0.62 -6.81
C THR A 14 13.73 0.26 -5.34
N GLU A 15 13.87 -1.01 -5.01
CA GLU A 15 13.82 -1.52 -3.66
C GLU A 15 15.22 -1.55 -3.05
N LEU A 16 15.37 -0.97 -1.87
CA LEU A 16 16.62 -0.85 -1.17
C LEU A 16 16.49 -1.41 0.26
N LYS A 17 17.53 -2.07 0.72
CA LYS A 17 17.69 -2.45 2.13
C LYS A 17 18.81 -1.64 2.75
N VAL A 18 18.49 -0.88 3.79
CA VAL A 18 19.48 -0.17 4.61
C VAL A 18 19.89 -1.06 5.78
N SER A 19 21.18 -1.27 5.97
CA SER A 19 21.74 -2.08 7.04
C SER A 19 23.01 -1.43 7.61
N SER A 20 23.55 -1.99 8.68
CA SER A 20 24.84 -1.55 9.27
C SER A 20 26.02 -1.68 8.27
N ARG A 21 25.89 -2.50 7.22
CA ARG A 21 26.90 -2.68 6.16
C ARG A 21 26.69 -1.74 4.97
N GLY A 22 25.71 -0.84 5.03
CA GLY A 22 25.37 0.10 3.96
C GLY A 22 24.05 -0.21 3.27
N ILE A 23 23.85 0.38 2.10
CA ILE A 23 22.66 0.25 1.28
C ILE A 23 22.84 -0.86 0.25
N VAL A 24 21.90 -1.79 0.20
CA VAL A 24 21.86 -2.89 -0.77
C VAL A 24 20.63 -2.73 -1.66
N VAL A 25 20.82 -2.82 -2.97
CA VAL A 25 19.72 -2.87 -3.94
C VAL A 25 19.15 -4.28 -3.94
N ILE A 26 17.84 -4.40 -3.74
CA ILE A 26 17.13 -5.67 -3.82
C ILE A 26 16.62 -5.88 -5.24
N GLU A 27 15.90 -4.90 -5.77
CA GLU A 27 15.33 -4.93 -7.11
C GLU A 27 15.29 -3.51 -7.68
N THR A 28 15.38 -3.40 -9.00
CA THR A 28 15.06 -2.17 -9.73
C THR A 28 14.40 -2.50 -11.05
N SER A 29 13.41 -1.71 -11.42
CA SER A 29 12.61 -1.88 -12.64
C SER A 29 12.35 -0.55 -13.31
N PRO A 30 12.34 -0.47 -14.67
CA PRO A 30 12.01 0.73 -15.43
C PRO A 30 10.48 0.92 -15.52
N ARG A 31 9.80 0.90 -14.41
CA ARG A 31 8.36 1.12 -14.27
C ARG A 31 8.04 1.76 -12.93
N LEU A 32 6.86 2.32 -12.83
CA LEU A 32 6.34 2.84 -11.57
C LEU A 32 6.07 1.71 -10.56
N GLY A 33 6.11 2.02 -9.28
CA GLY A 33 5.82 1.09 -8.18
C GLY A 33 4.34 0.68 -8.14
N GLY A 34 4.09 -0.58 -7.80
CA GLY A 34 2.77 -1.13 -7.55
C GLY A 34 2.27 -0.90 -6.13
N ASP A 35 1.28 -1.70 -5.70
CA ASP A 35 0.75 -1.74 -4.33
C ASP A 35 0.39 -0.35 -3.77
N PHE A 36 -0.28 0.47 -4.59
CA PHE A 36 -0.64 1.87 -4.29
C PHE A 36 0.54 2.83 -4.12
N ILE A 37 1.80 2.39 -4.26
CA ILE A 37 2.96 3.25 -4.02
C ILE A 37 2.88 4.48 -4.88
N THR A 38 2.84 4.32 -6.21
CA THR A 38 2.91 5.45 -7.13
C THR A 38 1.57 6.12 -7.36
N SER A 39 0.50 5.33 -7.43
CA SER A 39 -0.86 5.84 -7.69
C SER A 39 -1.44 6.65 -6.53
N THR A 40 -1.06 6.32 -5.28
CA THR A 40 -1.74 6.84 -4.10
C THR A 40 -0.78 7.34 -3.03
N LEU A 41 0.18 6.52 -2.59
CA LEU A 41 1.02 6.87 -1.43
C LEU A 41 1.96 8.04 -1.74
N VAL A 42 2.59 8.06 -2.91
CA VAL A 42 3.44 9.18 -3.32
C VAL A 42 2.64 10.48 -3.45
N PRO A 43 1.49 10.53 -4.14
CA PRO A 43 0.64 11.72 -4.14
C PRO A 43 0.21 12.18 -2.73
N LEU A 44 -0.18 11.26 -1.87
CA LEU A 44 -0.57 11.57 -0.50
C LEU A 44 0.59 12.10 0.35
N SER A 45 1.81 11.65 0.13
CA SER A 45 2.97 12.08 0.93
C SER A 45 3.65 13.33 0.38
N THR A 46 3.61 13.56 -0.93
CA THR A 46 4.40 14.64 -1.58
C THR A 46 3.58 15.62 -2.42
N GLY A 47 2.36 15.27 -2.81
CA GLY A 47 1.56 16.03 -3.77
C GLY A 47 1.98 15.85 -5.23
N ILE A 48 2.91 14.91 -5.52
CA ILE A 48 3.38 14.63 -6.88
C ILE A 48 2.55 13.49 -7.47
N ASN A 49 1.94 13.72 -8.63
CA ASN A 49 1.29 12.66 -9.39
C ASN A 49 2.24 12.11 -10.46
N MET A 50 3.00 11.08 -10.10
CA MET A 50 4.00 10.48 -10.98
C MET A 50 3.41 9.83 -12.22
N GLU A 51 2.21 9.24 -12.13
CA GLU A 51 1.53 8.62 -13.27
C GLU A 51 1.17 9.68 -14.32
N ARG A 52 0.65 10.83 -13.87
CA ARG A 52 0.35 11.96 -14.76
C ARG A 52 1.61 12.50 -15.41
N LEU A 53 2.70 12.66 -14.65
CA LEU A 53 3.97 13.13 -15.20
C LEU A 53 4.50 12.15 -16.25
N LEU A 54 4.49 10.86 -15.97
CA LEU A 54 4.93 9.84 -16.91
C LEU A 54 4.05 9.83 -18.18
N ALA A 55 2.74 9.94 -18.05
CA ALA A 55 1.83 10.02 -19.21
C ALA A 55 2.13 11.23 -20.11
N ARG A 56 2.39 12.40 -19.52
CA ARG A 56 2.78 13.62 -20.26
C ARG A 56 4.13 13.44 -20.95
N MET A 57 5.12 12.89 -20.26
CA MET A 57 6.43 12.56 -20.84
C MET A 57 6.31 11.60 -22.02
N SER A 58 5.42 10.59 -21.91
CA SER A 58 5.24 9.58 -22.96
C SER A 58 4.71 10.15 -24.28
N VAL A 59 4.05 11.30 -24.25
CA VAL A 59 3.58 12.00 -25.45
C VAL A 59 4.53 13.12 -25.88
N GLY A 60 5.73 13.19 -25.30
CA GLY A 60 6.77 14.14 -25.65
C GLY A 60 6.59 15.54 -25.04
N GLU A 61 5.75 15.69 -24.03
CA GLU A 61 5.61 16.95 -23.32
C GLU A 61 6.84 17.21 -22.42
N ALA A 62 7.39 18.39 -22.52
CA ALA A 62 8.46 18.82 -21.61
C ALA A 62 7.87 19.09 -20.20
N ILE A 63 8.45 18.47 -19.19
CA ILE A 63 8.05 18.66 -17.79
C ILE A 63 9.10 19.56 -17.12
N ALA A 64 8.62 20.60 -16.43
CA ALA A 64 9.50 21.46 -15.68
C ALA A 64 10.02 20.75 -14.42
N ASP A 65 11.28 21.01 -14.03
CA ASP A 65 11.93 20.35 -12.88
C ASP A 65 11.14 20.58 -11.57
N GLU A 66 10.47 21.71 -11.44
CA GLU A 66 9.65 22.08 -10.30
C GLU A 66 8.46 21.13 -10.11
N GLU A 67 7.95 20.49 -11.17
CA GLU A 67 6.85 19.53 -11.10
C GLU A 67 7.25 18.22 -10.41
N PHE A 68 8.56 17.93 -10.34
CA PHE A 68 9.11 16.79 -9.61
C PHE A 68 9.42 17.10 -8.13
N LEU A 69 9.24 18.35 -7.70
CA LEU A 69 9.51 18.73 -6.32
C LEU A 69 8.28 18.48 -5.44
N PRO A 70 8.46 17.96 -4.20
CA PRO A 70 7.38 17.80 -3.24
C PRO A 70 6.71 19.14 -2.91
N LYS A 71 5.39 19.19 -2.98
CA LYS A 71 4.56 20.35 -2.60
C LYS A 71 4.36 20.42 -1.08
N PHE A 72 4.48 19.32 -0.42
CA PHE A 72 4.41 19.16 1.04
C PHE A 72 5.12 17.87 1.45
N GLN A 73 5.27 17.66 2.76
CA GLN A 73 5.82 16.44 3.35
C GLN A 73 4.83 15.90 4.38
N LYS A 74 4.16 14.77 4.06
CA LYS A 74 3.28 14.05 4.97
C LYS A 74 3.66 12.58 5.00
N SER A 75 3.18 11.88 6.00
CA SER A 75 3.30 10.43 6.06
C SER A 75 2.11 9.77 5.39
N SER A 76 2.34 8.76 4.57
CA SER A 76 1.30 7.91 4.02
C SER A 76 1.67 6.44 4.18
N GLY A 77 0.68 5.58 4.28
CA GLY A 77 0.89 4.16 4.42
C GLY A 77 -0.32 3.35 3.98
N VAL A 78 -0.09 2.11 3.60
CA VAL A 78 -1.11 1.11 3.32
C VAL A 78 -0.94 -0.08 4.24
N VAL A 79 -2.04 -0.58 4.77
CA VAL A 79 -2.11 -1.86 5.46
C VAL A 79 -2.98 -2.80 4.67
N PHE A 80 -2.49 -4.01 4.43
CA PHE A 80 -3.28 -5.09 3.87
C PHE A 80 -3.77 -5.99 4.99
N PHE A 81 -5.00 -6.49 4.86
CA PHE A 81 -5.62 -7.30 5.89
C PHE A 81 -5.29 -8.78 5.71
N GLU A 82 -5.00 -9.40 6.83
CA GLU A 82 -4.73 -10.83 6.96
C GLU A 82 -5.74 -11.43 7.93
N LEU A 83 -6.28 -12.58 7.57
CA LEU A 83 -7.21 -13.37 8.38
C LEU A 83 -6.65 -14.78 8.56
N PRO A 84 -6.99 -15.48 9.65
CA PRO A 84 -6.67 -16.90 9.79
C PRO A 84 -7.40 -17.73 8.74
N GLU A 85 -6.82 -18.87 8.35
CA GLU A 85 -7.46 -19.80 7.42
C GLU A 85 -8.72 -20.40 8.02
N GLY A 86 -9.79 -20.49 7.23
CA GLY A 86 -11.06 -20.99 7.67
C GLY A 86 -12.24 -20.43 6.90
N ARG A 87 -13.42 -20.44 7.51
CA ARG A 87 -14.64 -19.87 6.92
C ARG A 87 -15.13 -18.68 7.73
N ILE A 88 -15.49 -17.61 7.08
CA ILE A 88 -16.00 -16.39 7.76
C ILE A 88 -17.41 -16.68 8.31
N GLU A 89 -17.53 -16.65 9.63
CA GLU A 89 -18.80 -16.81 10.34
C GLU A 89 -19.58 -15.52 10.48
N SER A 90 -18.88 -14.41 10.74
CA SER A 90 -19.51 -13.11 10.91
C SER A 90 -18.56 -11.99 10.62
N ILE A 91 -19.11 -10.87 10.13
CA ILE A 91 -18.42 -9.61 9.94
C ILE A 91 -19.22 -8.54 10.69
N GLY A 92 -18.57 -7.85 11.63
CA GLY A 92 -19.18 -6.73 12.34
C GLY A 92 -19.19 -5.46 11.49
N ASP A 93 -19.37 -4.31 12.13
CA ASP A 93 -19.40 -2.99 11.50
C ASP A 93 -17.98 -2.61 10.97
N ILE A 94 -17.66 -3.10 9.78
CA ILE A 94 -16.36 -2.88 9.13
C ILE A 94 -16.20 -1.44 8.62
N ASP A 95 -17.28 -0.68 8.46
CA ASP A 95 -17.25 0.72 8.03
C ASP A 95 -16.52 1.62 9.02
N ARG A 96 -16.28 1.13 10.24
CA ARG A 96 -15.42 1.78 11.22
C ARG A 96 -13.98 2.02 10.73
N LEU A 97 -13.51 1.27 9.74
CA LEU A 97 -12.21 1.52 9.10
C LEU A 97 -12.13 2.95 8.54
N GLY A 98 -13.21 3.42 7.91
CA GLY A 98 -13.29 4.77 7.38
C GLY A 98 -13.29 5.88 8.42
N GLN A 99 -13.55 5.55 9.70
CA GLN A 99 -13.59 6.51 10.81
C GLN A 99 -12.24 6.68 11.50
N ILE A 100 -11.25 5.85 11.17
CA ILE A 100 -9.89 5.94 11.74
C ILE A 100 -9.24 7.26 11.29
N PRO A 101 -8.61 8.02 12.19
CA PRO A 101 -7.92 9.25 11.83
C PRO A 101 -6.92 9.06 10.70
N GLY A 102 -7.00 9.92 9.68
CA GLY A 102 -6.12 9.86 8.52
C GLY A 102 -6.50 8.82 7.45
N CYS A 103 -7.57 8.06 7.62
CA CYS A 103 -8.05 7.13 6.59
C CYS A 103 -8.45 7.90 5.33
N LYS A 104 -7.94 7.45 4.18
CA LYS A 104 -8.21 8.03 2.85
C LYS A 104 -9.00 7.09 1.95
N ALA A 105 -8.77 5.81 2.10
CA ALA A 105 -9.49 4.75 1.39
C ALA A 105 -9.39 3.45 2.18
N TRP A 106 -10.37 2.61 2.04
CA TRP A 106 -10.35 1.25 2.55
C TRP A 106 -11.26 0.37 1.71
N GLU A 107 -10.99 -0.90 1.71
CA GLU A 107 -11.78 -1.94 1.05
C GLU A 107 -11.64 -3.24 1.81
N PHE A 108 -12.71 -4.01 1.86
CA PHE A 108 -12.74 -5.35 2.45
C PHE A 108 -13.58 -6.27 1.57
N ASP A 109 -12.93 -7.23 0.90
CA ASP A 109 -13.47 -7.99 -0.23
C ASP A 109 -14.15 -9.31 0.16
N LYS A 110 -14.38 -9.53 1.45
CA LYS A 110 -14.94 -10.78 1.94
C LYS A 110 -16.33 -10.62 2.54
N HIS A 111 -17.10 -11.69 2.42
CA HIS A 111 -18.46 -11.80 2.93
C HIS A 111 -18.59 -12.98 3.90
N VAL A 112 -19.67 -12.96 4.69
CA VAL A 112 -20.01 -14.10 5.55
C VAL A 112 -20.22 -15.34 4.70
N GLY A 113 -19.58 -16.43 5.08
CA GLY A 113 -19.58 -17.69 4.37
C GLY A 113 -18.42 -17.91 3.41
N ASP A 114 -17.62 -16.87 3.10
CA ASP A 114 -16.44 -17.01 2.26
C ASP A 114 -15.34 -17.82 2.94
N GLU A 115 -14.56 -18.52 2.13
CA GLU A 115 -13.36 -19.19 2.59
C GLU A 115 -12.16 -18.21 2.62
N VAL A 116 -11.39 -18.35 3.68
CA VAL A 116 -10.11 -17.67 3.89
C VAL A 116 -8.99 -18.69 3.70
N ASN A 117 -8.20 -18.52 2.67
CA ASN A 117 -7.07 -19.36 2.37
C ASN A 117 -5.75 -18.64 2.72
N ARG A 118 -4.65 -19.36 2.74
CA ARG A 118 -3.34 -18.76 2.93
C ARG A 118 -3.03 -17.76 1.82
N ILE A 119 -2.60 -16.55 2.19
CA ILE A 119 -2.11 -15.55 1.24
C ILE A 119 -0.77 -16.01 0.68
N THR A 120 -0.73 -16.31 -0.61
CA THR A 120 0.47 -16.78 -1.32
C THR A 120 1.02 -15.73 -2.30
N SER A 121 0.22 -14.72 -2.60
CA SER A 121 0.60 -13.59 -3.46
C SER A 121 -0.16 -12.33 -3.09
N SER A 122 0.29 -11.18 -3.62
CA SER A 122 -0.39 -9.90 -3.45
C SER A 122 -1.82 -9.87 -4.01
N LEU A 123 -2.13 -10.76 -4.96
CA LEU A 123 -3.46 -10.88 -5.58
C LEU A 123 -4.48 -11.58 -4.68
N ASN A 124 -4.05 -12.24 -3.62
CA ASN A 124 -4.93 -12.99 -2.70
C ASN A 124 -5.20 -12.22 -1.40
N ARG A 125 -4.94 -10.93 -1.35
CA ARG A 125 -5.22 -10.07 -0.19
C ARG A 125 -6.72 -9.85 -0.05
N TYR A 126 -7.20 -9.71 1.18
CA TYR A 126 -8.63 -9.64 1.51
C TYR A 126 -9.16 -8.23 1.69
N GLY A 127 -8.33 -7.26 1.41
CA GLY A 127 -8.64 -5.85 1.53
C GLY A 127 -7.47 -5.04 2.05
N TYR A 128 -7.68 -3.74 2.17
CA TYR A 128 -6.66 -2.77 2.57
C TYR A 128 -7.26 -1.55 3.25
N ALA A 129 -6.41 -0.78 3.92
CA ALA A 129 -6.71 0.60 4.29
C ALA A 129 -5.50 1.50 4.03
N ILE A 130 -5.74 2.70 3.52
CA ILE A 130 -4.73 3.70 3.18
C ILE A 130 -4.88 4.91 4.09
N PHE A 131 -3.77 5.37 4.63
CA PHE A 131 -3.71 6.46 5.57
C PHE A 131 -2.78 7.58 5.09
N GLN A 132 -3.10 8.81 5.47
CA GLN A 132 -2.25 9.98 5.41
C GLN A 132 -2.34 10.73 6.73
N THR A 133 -1.20 10.99 7.35
CA THR A 133 -1.11 11.75 8.60
C THR A 133 0.07 12.73 8.52
N GLU A 134 0.24 13.54 9.55
CA GLU A 134 1.35 14.51 9.59
C GLU A 134 2.70 13.81 9.84
N GLY A 135 2.72 12.67 10.52
CA GLY A 135 3.96 11.99 10.89
C GLY A 135 3.87 10.46 10.82
N ARG A 136 5.05 9.83 10.72
CA ARG A 136 5.18 8.37 10.56
C ARG A 136 4.55 7.58 11.70
N GLU A 137 4.70 8.04 12.95
CA GLU A 137 4.17 7.35 14.12
C GLU A 137 2.66 7.27 14.07
N GLN A 138 1.98 8.39 13.78
CA GLN A 138 0.52 8.43 13.63
C GLN A 138 0.02 7.51 12.50
N THR A 139 0.75 7.44 11.38
CA THR A 139 0.40 6.53 10.29
C THR A 139 0.46 5.07 10.77
N ILE A 140 1.52 4.70 11.50
CA ILE A 140 1.68 3.35 12.04
C ILE A 140 0.56 3.01 13.03
N GLU A 141 0.22 3.92 13.94
CA GLU A 141 -0.87 3.75 14.90
C GLU A 141 -2.21 3.52 14.19
N SER A 142 -2.53 4.34 13.18
CA SER A 142 -3.76 4.18 12.38
C SER A 142 -3.81 2.85 11.64
N MET A 143 -2.69 2.40 11.08
CA MET A 143 -2.57 1.10 10.42
C MET A 143 -2.76 -0.07 11.40
N GLU A 144 -2.20 0.02 12.61
CA GLU A 144 -2.39 -1.00 13.65
C GLU A 144 -3.84 -1.02 14.16
N GLU A 145 -4.47 0.15 14.31
CA GLU A 145 -5.88 0.24 14.67
C GLU A 145 -6.76 -0.46 13.62
N ALA A 146 -6.50 -0.24 12.33
CA ALA A 146 -7.21 -0.90 11.25
C ALA A 146 -7.07 -2.43 11.31
N ARG A 147 -5.85 -2.95 11.52
CA ARG A 147 -5.63 -4.40 11.72
C ARG A 147 -6.42 -4.93 12.91
N ASN A 148 -6.44 -4.20 14.01
CA ASN A 148 -7.14 -4.61 15.23
C ASN A 148 -8.65 -4.60 15.03
N ILE A 149 -9.21 -3.64 14.29
CA ILE A 149 -10.63 -3.60 13.93
C ILE A 149 -10.99 -4.85 13.13
N VAL A 150 -10.26 -5.16 12.06
CA VAL A 150 -10.53 -6.33 11.23
C VAL A 150 -10.44 -7.61 12.06
N ARG A 151 -9.38 -7.80 12.85
CA ARG A 151 -9.22 -8.98 13.72
C ARG A 151 -10.35 -9.15 14.76
N LYS A 152 -10.91 -8.06 15.24
CA LYS A 152 -12.02 -8.09 16.23
C LYS A 152 -13.36 -8.36 15.59
N LEU A 153 -13.61 -7.76 14.43
CA LEU A 153 -14.93 -7.74 13.80
C LEU A 153 -15.16 -8.91 12.84
N VAL A 154 -14.10 -9.47 12.26
CA VAL A 154 -14.20 -10.64 11.38
C VAL A 154 -13.93 -11.89 12.20
N LYS A 155 -14.95 -12.75 12.31
CA LYS A 155 -14.84 -14.06 12.97
C LYS A 155 -14.68 -15.13 11.91
N VAL A 156 -13.65 -15.92 12.07
CA VAL A 156 -13.33 -17.04 11.18
C VAL A 156 -13.39 -18.33 11.98
N ASP A 157 -14.25 -19.26 11.56
CA ASP A 157 -14.21 -20.64 12.04
C ASP A 157 -13.00 -21.32 11.42
N MET A 158 -11.99 -21.55 12.26
CA MET A 158 -10.79 -22.24 11.85
C MET A 158 -11.14 -23.69 11.57
N LEU A 159 -10.96 -24.14 10.32
CA LEU A 159 -11.10 -25.54 9.97
C LEU A 159 -10.20 -26.35 10.92
N ASN A 160 -10.81 -27.03 11.87
CA ASN A 160 -10.10 -27.99 12.71
C ASN A 160 -9.50 -29.03 11.79
N ASN A 161 -8.21 -28.96 11.52
CA ASN A 161 -7.46 -30.06 10.93
C ASN A 161 -7.43 -31.21 11.95
N LEU A 162 -8.55 -31.91 12.05
CA LEU A 162 -8.64 -33.22 12.67
C LEU A 162 -8.11 -34.22 11.65
N THR A 163 -6.80 -34.48 11.68
CA THR A 163 -6.20 -35.72 11.19
C THR A 163 -5.20 -36.21 12.21
#